data_196956d30eb2cca0f1e4fb867c243235
#
_entry.id   196956d30eb2cca0f1e4fb867c243235
#
_cell.length_a   1.000
_cell.length_b   1.000
_cell.length_c   1.000
_cell.angle_alpha   90.00
_cell.angle_beta   90.00
_cell.angle_gamma   90.00
#
_symmetry.space_group_name_H-M   'P 1'
#
loop_
_entity.id
_entity.type
_entity.pdbx_description
1 polymer ?
#
loop_
_entity_poly.entity_id
_entity_poly.type
_entity_poly.pdbx_seq_one_letter_code
_entity_poly.pdbx_strand_id
1 'polypeptide(L)'
;MLGLKRGTVLLVPHEKSWETYAAETMNRLRAILGERAVEMQHVGSTAVPAIQAKPIVDLAVAVRQLSDVEPLFPALEKQGFYHAAHCDDEGQILLVCGDLEADTRTCHIHVVRAGSMEWRNYLNFRDYLNFYPKKAAEYEALKKELQRRFPNDRKAYTEGKAEWIAYALRKALVWSFLGERVHAEMERPLGTEHPKHPGLYYPINYGYLPGVVGGDGEELDVYVLGVQEPLETFDGRVIGIIHRQDDNEDKLAAAPDGMIFDQAQIAQQVFFQEQYHCSRVEPLYHHSCGVIPFRRGEKGFEYLLLLQRRSNTWSFPKGHQEMGETERETVLRETLEETGCRAELADGFRQEITYALKERKGQKRVTLFLGRLEGTLSLRQEEIVTARWMNAEQALTLLYQGYRPILEKAERFLSKQS
;
A
#
# COMPACT_ATOMS: atom_id res chain seq x y z
N MET A 1 -5.67 -26.64 -11.23
CA MET A 1 -5.58 -26.74 -12.73
C MET A 1 -4.38 -25.91 -13.19
N LEU A 2 -3.57 -26.40 -14.12
CA LEU A 2 -2.48 -25.65 -14.73
C LEU A 2 -2.49 -25.91 -16.24
N GLY A 3 -2.33 -24.83 -17.01
CA GLY A 3 -2.32 -24.85 -18.47
C GLY A 3 -3.68 -24.46 -19.08
N LEU A 4 -3.59 -23.72 -20.18
CA LEU A 4 -4.76 -23.25 -20.94
C LEU A 4 -4.44 -23.27 -22.44
N LYS A 5 -5.41 -23.70 -23.24
CA LYS A 5 -5.31 -23.70 -24.70
C LYS A 5 -5.17 -22.26 -25.21
N ARG A 6 -4.27 -22.05 -26.17
CA ARG A 6 -4.08 -20.73 -26.79
C ARG A 6 -5.38 -20.22 -27.40
N GLY A 7 -5.64 -18.92 -27.23
CA GLY A 7 -6.88 -18.27 -27.72
C GLY A 7 -8.04 -18.27 -26.73
N THR A 8 -8.10 -19.24 -25.79
CA THR A 8 -9.18 -19.29 -24.79
C THR A 8 -8.94 -18.38 -23.60
N VAL A 9 -10.03 -17.95 -22.98
CA VAL A 9 -10.02 -17.15 -21.73
C VAL A 9 -10.83 -17.88 -20.67
N LEU A 10 -10.15 -18.40 -19.65
CA LEU A 10 -10.76 -19.06 -18.49
C LEU A 10 -10.12 -18.54 -17.22
N LEU A 11 -10.92 -18.03 -16.29
CA LEU A 11 -10.50 -17.65 -14.95
C LEU A 11 -10.90 -18.74 -13.96
N VAL A 12 -9.96 -19.12 -13.12
CA VAL A 12 -10.18 -20.11 -12.04
C VAL A 12 -9.72 -19.51 -10.70
N PRO A 13 -10.25 -19.97 -9.56
CA PRO A 13 -9.76 -19.57 -8.25
C PRO A 13 -8.26 -19.82 -8.11
N HIS A 14 -7.59 -19.00 -7.29
CA HIS A 14 -6.17 -19.19 -7.00
C HIS A 14 -5.90 -20.59 -6.42
N GLU A 15 -4.83 -21.22 -6.89
CA GLU A 15 -4.38 -22.53 -6.42
C GLU A 15 -2.93 -22.41 -5.89
N LYS A 16 -2.69 -22.88 -4.68
CA LYS A 16 -1.35 -22.88 -4.06
C LYS A 16 -0.33 -23.66 -4.89
N SER A 17 -0.77 -24.62 -5.70
CA SER A 17 0.07 -25.35 -6.65
C SER A 17 0.80 -24.45 -7.66
N TRP A 18 0.28 -23.24 -7.94
CA TRP A 18 0.95 -22.28 -8.84
C TRP A 18 2.23 -21.71 -8.23
N GLU A 19 2.25 -21.50 -6.92
CA GLU A 19 3.47 -21.06 -6.20
C GLU A 19 4.57 -22.13 -6.28
N THR A 20 4.19 -23.39 -6.05
CA THR A 20 5.13 -24.53 -6.16
C THR A 20 5.66 -24.66 -7.59
N TYR A 21 4.77 -24.61 -8.59
CA TYR A 21 5.17 -24.67 -9.99
C TYR A 21 6.09 -23.53 -10.40
N ALA A 22 5.80 -22.30 -9.94
CA ALA A 22 6.64 -21.13 -10.15
C ALA A 22 8.04 -21.34 -9.58
N ALA A 23 8.14 -21.80 -8.33
CA ALA A 23 9.43 -22.07 -7.67
C ALA A 23 10.25 -23.15 -8.40
N GLU A 24 9.63 -24.27 -8.78
CA GLU A 24 10.27 -25.33 -9.55
C GLU A 24 10.75 -24.84 -10.92
N THR A 25 9.92 -24.04 -11.62
CA THR A 25 10.26 -23.49 -12.93
C THR A 25 11.42 -22.49 -12.81
N MET A 26 11.43 -21.63 -11.80
CA MET A 26 12.55 -20.72 -11.54
C MET A 26 13.85 -21.47 -11.23
N ASN A 27 13.80 -22.58 -10.49
CA ASN A 27 14.98 -23.40 -10.22
C ASN A 27 15.55 -24.04 -11.51
N ARG A 28 14.70 -24.54 -12.40
CA ARG A 28 15.10 -25.06 -13.71
C ARG A 28 15.74 -23.97 -14.58
N LEU A 29 15.14 -22.79 -14.63
CA LEU A 29 15.68 -21.64 -15.36
C LEU A 29 17.04 -21.22 -14.80
N ARG A 30 17.19 -21.17 -13.48
CA ARG A 30 18.45 -20.80 -12.82
C ARG A 30 19.58 -21.78 -13.16
N ALA A 31 19.28 -23.08 -13.28
CA ALA A 31 20.25 -24.06 -13.68
C ALA A 31 20.80 -23.84 -15.10
N ILE A 32 20.01 -23.23 -16.01
CA ILE A 32 20.40 -22.94 -17.39
C ILE A 32 21.05 -21.55 -17.52
N LEU A 33 20.43 -20.54 -16.93
CA LEU A 33 20.87 -19.15 -17.05
C LEU A 33 22.11 -18.85 -16.19
N GLY A 34 22.27 -19.57 -15.06
CA GLY A 34 23.39 -19.37 -14.14
C GLY A 34 23.42 -17.93 -13.59
N GLU A 35 24.60 -17.33 -13.57
CA GLU A 35 24.83 -15.96 -13.07
C GLU A 35 24.27 -14.85 -14.00
N ARG A 36 23.78 -15.19 -15.19
CA ARG A 36 23.10 -14.22 -16.08
C ARG A 36 21.75 -13.81 -15.50
N ALA A 37 21.07 -14.69 -14.77
CA ALA A 37 19.86 -14.36 -14.05
C ALA A 37 20.19 -13.67 -12.72
N VAL A 38 20.04 -12.36 -12.69
CA VAL A 38 20.26 -11.52 -11.50
C VAL A 38 19.19 -11.82 -10.45
N GLU A 39 17.93 -11.84 -10.88
CA GLU A 39 16.77 -12.09 -10.01
C GLU A 39 15.64 -12.75 -10.80
N MET A 40 14.80 -13.52 -10.10
CA MET A 40 13.60 -14.16 -10.66
C MET A 40 12.45 -14.04 -9.67
N GLN A 41 11.25 -13.72 -10.18
CA GLN A 41 10.07 -13.49 -9.37
C GLN A 41 8.82 -14.11 -10.01
N HIS A 42 7.95 -14.70 -9.18
CA HIS A 42 6.58 -15.02 -9.57
C HIS A 42 5.77 -13.73 -9.63
N VAL A 43 5.17 -13.43 -10.76
CA VAL A 43 4.46 -12.17 -11.03
C VAL A 43 3.09 -12.42 -11.66
N GLY A 44 2.42 -11.38 -12.10
CA GLY A 44 1.11 -11.47 -12.74
C GLY A 44 -0.01 -11.91 -11.80
N SER A 45 -1.16 -12.24 -12.38
CA SER A 45 -2.38 -12.54 -11.60
C SER A 45 -2.29 -13.81 -10.77
N THR A 46 -1.45 -14.79 -11.16
CA THR A 46 -1.27 -16.03 -10.40
C THR A 46 -0.43 -15.85 -9.14
N ALA A 47 0.28 -14.72 -9.02
CA ALA A 47 1.03 -14.31 -7.83
C ALA A 47 0.20 -13.44 -6.87
N VAL A 48 -1.13 -13.29 -7.11
CA VAL A 48 -2.05 -12.54 -6.28
C VAL A 48 -3.15 -13.47 -5.74
N PRO A 49 -2.99 -14.06 -4.53
CA PRO A 49 -3.91 -15.08 -4.00
C PRO A 49 -5.35 -14.63 -3.86
N ALA A 50 -5.60 -13.33 -3.74
CA ALA A 50 -6.92 -12.76 -3.51
C ALA A 50 -7.83 -12.76 -4.75
N ILE A 51 -7.33 -13.09 -5.97
CA ILE A 51 -8.08 -12.97 -7.21
C ILE A 51 -8.03 -14.23 -8.07
N GLN A 52 -9.08 -14.43 -8.87
CA GLN A 52 -9.07 -15.44 -9.92
C GLN A 52 -8.09 -15.07 -11.05
N ALA A 53 -7.45 -16.07 -11.64
CA ALA A 53 -6.52 -15.90 -12.74
C ALA A 53 -6.71 -16.96 -13.84
N LYS A 54 -6.19 -16.68 -15.02
CA LYS A 54 -5.97 -17.74 -16.00
C LYS A 54 -4.92 -18.70 -15.42
N PRO A 55 -5.08 -20.03 -15.58
CA PRO A 55 -4.15 -21.02 -15.03
C PRO A 55 -2.85 -21.09 -15.87
N ILE A 56 -2.19 -19.93 -16.03
CA ILE A 56 -0.90 -19.75 -16.68
C ILE A 56 -0.05 -18.92 -15.73
N VAL A 57 1.05 -19.48 -15.28
CA VAL A 57 1.97 -18.80 -14.35
C VAL A 57 2.80 -17.77 -15.11
N ASP A 58 2.91 -16.57 -14.60
CA ASP A 58 3.78 -15.53 -15.14
C ASP A 58 5.02 -15.38 -14.26
N LEU A 59 6.22 -15.46 -14.85
CA LEU A 59 7.51 -15.22 -14.19
C LEU A 59 8.20 -14.02 -14.80
N ALA A 60 8.83 -13.19 -14.00
CA ALA A 60 9.78 -12.18 -14.43
C ALA A 60 11.20 -12.64 -14.10
N VAL A 61 12.10 -12.51 -15.07
CA VAL A 61 13.53 -12.87 -14.95
C VAL A 61 14.36 -11.65 -15.32
N ALA A 62 15.06 -11.10 -14.33
CA ALA A 62 15.97 -9.99 -14.53
C ALA A 62 17.34 -10.50 -14.99
N VAL A 63 17.86 -9.97 -16.10
CA VAL A 63 19.19 -10.24 -16.63
C VAL A 63 19.99 -8.94 -16.80
N ARG A 64 21.29 -9.01 -16.89
CA ARG A 64 22.11 -7.80 -17.11
C ARG A 64 21.88 -7.23 -18.50
N GLN A 65 21.94 -8.09 -19.53
CA GLN A 65 21.65 -7.75 -20.93
C GLN A 65 20.75 -8.82 -21.53
N LEU A 66 19.78 -8.41 -22.36
CA LEU A 66 18.88 -9.37 -23.03
C LEU A 66 19.67 -10.29 -23.99
N SER A 67 20.70 -9.75 -24.67
CA SER A 67 21.58 -10.51 -25.54
C SER A 67 22.35 -11.65 -24.85
N ASP A 68 22.46 -11.64 -23.52
CA ASP A 68 23.11 -12.73 -22.77
C ASP A 68 22.27 -14.04 -22.79
N VAL A 69 20.98 -13.93 -23.12
CA VAL A 69 20.03 -15.06 -23.11
C VAL A 69 19.95 -15.76 -24.49
N GLU A 70 20.11 -15.03 -25.57
CA GLU A 70 19.98 -15.57 -26.94
C GLU A 70 20.86 -16.82 -27.20
N PRO A 71 22.14 -16.84 -26.81
CA PRO A 71 22.97 -18.03 -27.00
C PRO A 71 22.48 -19.29 -26.26
N LEU A 72 21.58 -19.10 -25.27
CA LEU A 72 21.03 -20.17 -24.44
C LEU A 72 19.71 -20.73 -24.97
N PHE A 73 19.10 -20.15 -26.02
CA PHE A 73 17.84 -20.66 -26.58
C PHE A 73 17.84 -22.15 -26.89
N PRO A 74 18.89 -22.75 -27.51
CA PRO A 74 18.89 -24.18 -27.74
C PRO A 74 18.91 -25.03 -26.47
N ALA A 75 19.51 -24.51 -25.38
CA ALA A 75 19.51 -25.20 -24.08
C ALA A 75 18.18 -25.05 -23.36
N LEU A 76 17.56 -23.88 -23.47
CA LEU A 76 16.23 -23.57 -22.93
C LEU A 76 15.17 -24.45 -23.60
N GLU A 77 15.15 -24.55 -24.92
CA GLU A 77 14.20 -25.38 -25.68
C GLU A 77 14.28 -26.86 -25.32
N LYS A 78 15.49 -27.42 -25.15
CA LYS A 78 15.70 -28.81 -24.68
C LYS A 78 15.05 -29.07 -23.32
N GLN A 79 14.84 -28.03 -22.52
CA GLN A 79 14.22 -28.10 -21.21
C GLN A 79 12.75 -27.61 -21.21
N GLY A 80 12.15 -27.41 -22.39
CA GLY A 80 10.76 -27.01 -22.56
C GLY A 80 10.46 -25.54 -22.35
N PHE A 81 11.47 -24.67 -22.50
CA PHE A 81 11.35 -23.21 -22.51
C PHE A 81 11.49 -22.70 -23.94
N TYR A 82 10.41 -22.37 -24.56
CA TYR A 82 10.37 -22.02 -25.99
C TYR A 82 10.35 -20.51 -26.19
N HIS A 83 11.20 -20.01 -27.08
CA HIS A 83 11.23 -18.58 -27.42
C HIS A 83 10.02 -18.20 -28.28
N ALA A 84 9.28 -17.18 -27.85
CA ALA A 84 8.11 -16.65 -28.54
C ALA A 84 8.46 -15.32 -29.25
N ALA A 85 9.39 -15.36 -30.22
CA ALA A 85 9.99 -14.19 -30.88
C ALA A 85 9.00 -13.14 -31.41
N HIS A 86 7.79 -13.56 -31.79
CA HIS A 86 6.72 -12.64 -32.24
C HIS A 86 6.10 -11.80 -31.12
N CYS A 87 6.49 -12.05 -29.87
CA CYS A 87 6.05 -11.29 -28.69
C CYS A 87 7.18 -10.50 -28.04
N ASP A 88 8.38 -10.51 -28.62
CA ASP A 88 9.50 -9.71 -28.14
C ASP A 88 9.27 -8.24 -28.47
N ASP A 89 9.82 -7.40 -27.62
CA ASP A 89 9.96 -5.95 -27.84
C ASP A 89 11.35 -5.49 -27.40
N GLU A 90 11.65 -4.21 -27.53
CA GLU A 90 12.96 -3.65 -27.19
C GLU A 90 13.37 -3.85 -25.71
N GLY A 91 12.39 -4.05 -24.84
CA GLY A 91 12.57 -4.16 -23.38
C GLY A 91 12.51 -5.58 -22.84
N GLN A 92 12.03 -6.57 -23.63
CA GLN A 92 11.86 -7.94 -23.12
C GLN A 92 11.97 -9.03 -24.20
N ILE A 93 12.37 -10.22 -23.74
CA ILE A 93 12.25 -11.49 -24.46
C ILE A 93 11.16 -12.31 -23.77
N LEU A 94 10.24 -12.91 -24.53
CA LEU A 94 9.21 -13.79 -24.01
C LEU A 94 9.58 -15.26 -24.26
N LEU A 95 9.72 -16.04 -23.16
CA LEU A 95 9.75 -17.49 -23.23
C LEU A 95 8.43 -18.08 -22.75
N VAL A 96 8.05 -19.22 -23.25
CA VAL A 96 6.80 -19.92 -22.87
C VAL A 96 7.06 -21.38 -22.54
N CYS A 97 6.26 -21.93 -21.64
CA CYS A 97 6.19 -23.38 -21.38
C CYS A 97 4.78 -23.90 -21.72
N GLY A 98 4.73 -25.18 -22.00
CA GLY A 98 3.47 -25.89 -22.27
C GLY A 98 3.65 -27.00 -23.26
N ASP A 99 2.54 -27.60 -23.66
CA ASP A 99 2.50 -28.60 -24.72
C ASP A 99 2.25 -27.89 -26.06
N LEU A 100 3.25 -27.91 -26.94
CA LEU A 100 3.18 -27.26 -28.25
C LEU A 100 2.24 -27.98 -29.21
N GLU A 101 2.12 -29.34 -29.12
CA GLU A 101 1.24 -30.13 -29.96
C GLU A 101 -0.23 -29.90 -29.60
N ALA A 102 -0.54 -29.84 -28.32
CA ALA A 102 -1.88 -29.51 -27.82
C ALA A 102 -2.16 -27.99 -27.83
N ASP A 103 -1.21 -27.15 -28.26
CA ASP A 103 -1.27 -25.70 -28.24
C ASP A 103 -1.70 -25.14 -26.88
N THR A 104 -1.18 -25.71 -25.79
CA THR A 104 -1.42 -25.24 -24.43
C THR A 104 -0.24 -24.48 -23.87
N ARG A 105 -0.53 -23.53 -22.96
CA ARG A 105 0.51 -22.76 -22.25
C ARG A 105 0.32 -22.92 -20.75
N THR A 106 1.42 -23.25 -20.06
CA THR A 106 1.44 -23.38 -18.59
C THR A 106 2.20 -22.21 -17.92
N CYS A 107 3.17 -21.60 -18.63
CA CYS A 107 3.92 -20.49 -18.10
C CYS A 107 4.31 -19.49 -19.19
N HIS A 108 4.35 -18.20 -18.82
CA HIS A 108 5.01 -17.13 -19.54
C HIS A 108 6.19 -16.65 -18.70
N ILE A 109 7.35 -16.45 -19.34
CA ILE A 109 8.57 -16.00 -18.69
C ILE A 109 9.03 -14.73 -19.39
N HIS A 110 8.89 -13.62 -18.69
CA HIS A 110 9.26 -12.30 -19.15
C HIS A 110 10.71 -12.02 -18.75
N VAL A 111 11.63 -12.15 -19.70
CA VAL A 111 13.04 -11.83 -19.48
C VAL A 111 13.25 -10.36 -19.79
N VAL A 112 13.71 -9.61 -18.79
CA VAL A 112 13.86 -8.15 -18.84
C VAL A 112 15.22 -7.73 -18.26
N ARG A 113 15.66 -6.49 -18.51
CA ARG A 113 16.88 -5.98 -17.89
C ARG A 113 16.67 -5.71 -16.39
N ALA A 114 17.66 -6.08 -15.59
CA ALA A 114 17.69 -5.78 -14.18
C ALA A 114 17.61 -4.25 -13.93
N GLY A 115 16.69 -3.84 -13.06
CA GLY A 115 16.48 -2.42 -12.73
C GLY A 115 15.72 -1.62 -13.79
N SER A 116 15.33 -2.21 -14.92
CA SER A 116 14.52 -1.54 -15.93
C SER A 116 13.10 -1.22 -15.45
N MET A 117 12.40 -0.38 -16.20
CA MET A 117 11.01 -0.04 -15.92
C MET A 117 10.09 -1.28 -16.04
N GLU A 118 10.35 -2.15 -17.02
CA GLU A 118 9.60 -3.40 -17.23
C GLU A 118 9.72 -4.31 -15.99
N TRP A 119 10.94 -4.48 -15.46
CA TRP A 119 11.17 -5.23 -14.22
C TRP A 119 10.38 -4.65 -13.06
N ARG A 120 10.48 -3.33 -12.85
CA ARG A 120 9.74 -2.62 -11.79
C ARG A 120 8.24 -2.75 -11.95
N ASN A 121 7.72 -2.65 -13.17
CA ASN A 121 6.29 -2.75 -13.46
C ASN A 121 5.72 -4.13 -13.08
N TYR A 122 6.44 -5.23 -13.35
CA TYR A 122 6.00 -6.57 -12.95
C TYR A 122 5.90 -6.71 -11.44
N LEU A 123 6.92 -6.25 -10.71
CA LEU A 123 6.94 -6.33 -9.24
C LEU A 123 5.90 -5.37 -8.62
N ASN A 124 5.90 -4.13 -9.05
CA ASN A 124 5.01 -3.10 -8.51
C ASN A 124 3.54 -3.47 -8.71
N PHE A 125 3.18 -4.01 -9.89
CA PHE A 125 1.80 -4.43 -10.15
C PHE A 125 1.36 -5.57 -9.22
N ARG A 126 2.18 -6.60 -9.06
CA ARG A 126 1.94 -7.71 -8.13
C ARG A 126 1.78 -7.20 -6.70
N ASP A 127 2.76 -6.42 -6.24
CA ASP A 127 2.83 -5.97 -4.85
C ASP A 127 1.70 -4.99 -4.53
N TYR A 128 1.35 -4.11 -5.45
CA TYR A 128 0.22 -3.20 -5.34
C TYR A 128 -1.11 -3.95 -5.18
N LEU A 129 -1.37 -4.97 -5.99
CA LEU A 129 -2.60 -5.77 -5.89
C LEU A 129 -2.65 -6.61 -4.61
N ASN A 130 -1.52 -7.17 -4.17
CA ASN A 130 -1.43 -7.89 -2.90
C ASN A 130 -1.66 -6.96 -1.71
N PHE A 131 -1.26 -5.71 -1.84
CA PHE A 131 -1.33 -4.71 -0.78
C PHE A 131 -2.71 -4.03 -0.68
N TYR A 132 -3.38 -3.79 -1.81
CA TYR A 132 -4.69 -3.14 -1.88
C TYR A 132 -5.80 -4.13 -2.27
N PRO A 133 -6.44 -4.85 -1.31
CA PRO A 133 -7.47 -5.86 -1.61
C PRO A 133 -8.66 -5.32 -2.42
N LYS A 134 -9.03 -4.03 -2.21
CA LYS A 134 -10.09 -3.39 -2.99
C LYS A 134 -9.70 -3.26 -4.46
N LYS A 135 -8.45 -2.87 -4.76
CA LYS A 135 -7.93 -2.77 -6.13
C LYS A 135 -7.78 -4.13 -6.79
N ALA A 136 -7.39 -5.13 -6.03
CA ALA A 136 -7.40 -6.52 -6.49
C ALA A 136 -8.82 -6.98 -6.87
N ALA A 137 -9.83 -6.68 -6.05
CA ALA A 137 -11.24 -7.00 -6.35
C ALA A 137 -11.78 -6.24 -7.56
N GLU A 138 -11.45 -4.95 -7.73
CA GLU A 138 -11.78 -4.17 -8.94
C GLU A 138 -11.20 -4.81 -10.20
N TYR A 139 -9.93 -5.21 -10.15
CA TYR A 139 -9.26 -5.89 -11.26
C TYR A 139 -9.85 -7.27 -11.56
N GLU A 140 -10.23 -8.02 -10.53
CA GLU A 140 -10.90 -9.30 -10.70
C GLU A 140 -12.27 -9.12 -11.36
N ALA A 141 -13.07 -8.14 -10.93
CA ALA A 141 -14.37 -7.83 -11.52
C ALA A 141 -14.25 -7.48 -13.01
N LEU A 142 -13.27 -6.63 -13.37
CA LEU A 142 -12.97 -6.32 -14.77
C LEU A 142 -12.61 -7.58 -15.57
N LYS A 143 -11.73 -8.44 -15.04
CA LYS A 143 -11.35 -9.70 -15.72
C LYS A 143 -12.55 -10.64 -15.96
N LYS A 144 -13.44 -10.78 -14.97
CA LYS A 144 -14.66 -11.58 -15.09
C LYS A 144 -15.62 -11.04 -16.14
N GLU A 145 -15.78 -9.71 -16.19
CA GLU A 145 -16.59 -9.06 -17.21
C GLU A 145 -16.02 -9.30 -18.62
N LEU A 146 -14.71 -9.11 -18.79
CA LEU A 146 -14.03 -9.33 -20.07
C LEU A 146 -14.06 -10.80 -20.50
N GLN A 147 -13.91 -11.75 -19.56
CA GLN A 147 -14.08 -13.18 -19.88
C GLN A 147 -15.48 -13.49 -20.39
N ARG A 148 -16.51 -12.93 -19.79
CA ARG A 148 -17.91 -13.12 -20.23
C ARG A 148 -18.13 -12.57 -21.63
N ARG A 149 -17.53 -11.41 -21.96
CA ARG A 149 -17.67 -10.75 -23.27
C ARG A 149 -16.82 -11.40 -24.36
N PHE A 150 -15.62 -11.87 -24.01
CA PHE A 150 -14.60 -12.35 -24.94
C PHE A 150 -14.04 -13.74 -24.55
N PRO A 151 -14.87 -14.79 -24.43
CA PRO A 151 -14.43 -16.10 -23.94
C PRO A 151 -13.41 -16.78 -24.85
N ASN A 152 -13.46 -16.50 -26.15
CA ASN A 152 -12.61 -17.08 -27.20
C ASN A 152 -11.79 -16.04 -27.97
N ASP A 153 -11.78 -14.79 -27.50
CA ASP A 153 -10.97 -13.71 -28.08
C ASP A 153 -9.98 -13.18 -27.03
N ARG A 154 -8.81 -13.84 -26.99
CA ARG A 154 -7.73 -13.48 -26.08
C ARG A 154 -7.20 -12.05 -26.34
N LYS A 155 -7.24 -11.59 -27.61
CA LYS A 155 -6.75 -10.26 -27.98
C LYS A 155 -7.65 -9.19 -27.37
N ALA A 156 -8.96 -9.24 -27.64
CA ALA A 156 -9.94 -8.32 -27.07
C ALA A 156 -9.96 -8.35 -25.53
N TYR A 157 -9.82 -9.55 -24.91
CA TYR A 157 -9.67 -9.69 -23.46
C TYR A 157 -8.41 -8.96 -22.93
N THR A 158 -7.30 -9.03 -23.64
CA THR A 158 -6.04 -8.42 -23.21
C THR A 158 -6.08 -6.90 -23.39
N GLU A 159 -6.58 -6.41 -24.52
CA GLU A 159 -6.77 -4.99 -24.81
C GLU A 159 -7.76 -4.34 -23.82
N GLY A 160 -8.85 -5.03 -23.47
CA GLY A 160 -9.84 -4.53 -22.53
C GLY A 160 -9.32 -4.30 -21.09
N LYS A 161 -8.14 -4.84 -20.73
CA LYS A 161 -7.48 -4.59 -19.44
C LYS A 161 -6.45 -3.47 -19.48
N ALA A 162 -6.02 -3.04 -20.67
CA ALA A 162 -4.83 -2.21 -20.83
C ALA A 162 -4.94 -0.89 -20.07
N GLU A 163 -6.06 -0.20 -20.18
CA GLU A 163 -6.30 1.07 -19.50
C GLU A 163 -6.23 0.94 -17.98
N TRP A 164 -6.91 -0.08 -17.43
CA TRP A 164 -6.89 -0.31 -15.99
C TRP A 164 -5.50 -0.69 -15.48
N ILE A 165 -4.76 -1.52 -16.25
CA ILE A 165 -3.38 -1.89 -15.91
C ILE A 165 -2.47 -0.66 -15.94
N ALA A 166 -2.58 0.19 -16.95
CA ALA A 166 -1.82 1.43 -17.05
C ALA A 166 -2.09 2.35 -15.84
N TYR A 167 -3.36 2.52 -15.47
CA TYR A 167 -3.72 3.25 -14.25
C TYR A 167 -3.10 2.63 -13.01
N ALA A 168 -3.23 1.31 -12.83
CA ALA A 168 -2.70 0.62 -11.65
C ALA A 168 -1.16 0.69 -11.58
N LEU A 169 -0.47 0.61 -12.70
CA LEU A 169 0.99 0.74 -12.76
C LEU A 169 1.47 2.13 -12.34
N ARG A 170 0.79 3.21 -12.78
CA ARG A 170 1.11 4.57 -12.30
C ARG A 170 0.98 4.69 -10.79
N LYS A 171 -0.14 4.20 -10.24
CA LYS A 171 -0.36 4.21 -8.76
C LYS A 171 0.64 3.32 -8.02
N ALA A 172 0.97 2.16 -8.58
CA ALA A 172 1.93 1.23 -8.01
C ALA A 172 3.37 1.79 -8.03
N LEU A 173 3.75 2.55 -9.07
CA LEU A 173 5.04 3.22 -9.15
C LEU A 173 5.21 4.21 -7.98
N VAL A 174 4.25 5.12 -7.83
CA VAL A 174 4.29 6.13 -6.74
C VAL A 174 4.30 5.45 -5.38
N TRP A 175 3.45 4.44 -5.18
CA TRP A 175 3.39 3.65 -3.95
C TRP A 175 4.70 2.92 -3.64
N SER A 176 5.44 2.49 -4.66
CA SER A 176 6.71 1.78 -4.45
C SER A 176 7.76 2.62 -3.74
N PHE A 177 7.70 3.95 -3.89
CA PHE A 177 8.62 4.88 -3.22
C PHE A 177 8.30 5.10 -1.74
N LEU A 178 7.09 4.81 -1.27
CA LEU A 178 6.74 5.05 0.14
C LEU A 178 7.70 4.29 1.08
N GLY A 179 8.44 5.03 1.92
CA GLY A 179 9.45 4.50 2.82
C GLY A 179 10.84 4.31 2.21
N GLU A 180 11.01 4.52 0.90
CA GLU A 180 12.31 4.42 0.23
C GLU A 180 13.11 5.72 0.35
N ARG A 181 14.43 5.62 0.21
CA ARG A 181 15.30 6.78 0.04
C ARG A 181 15.29 7.22 -1.40
N VAL A 182 15.23 8.53 -1.60
CA VAL A 182 15.21 9.15 -2.92
C VAL A 182 16.22 10.27 -3.01
N HIS A 183 16.72 10.51 -4.23
CA HIS A 183 17.42 11.72 -4.62
C HIS A 183 16.47 12.58 -5.44
N ALA A 184 16.35 13.86 -5.09
CA ALA A 184 15.47 14.80 -5.78
C ALA A 184 16.24 16.07 -6.18
N GLU A 185 15.87 16.64 -7.34
CA GLU A 185 16.33 17.94 -7.80
C GLU A 185 15.25 18.99 -7.57
N MET A 186 15.66 20.17 -7.06
CA MET A 186 14.69 21.20 -6.71
C MET A 186 14.43 22.14 -7.89
N GLU A 187 13.19 22.15 -8.37
CA GLU A 187 12.72 23.10 -9.34
C GLU A 187 12.32 24.44 -8.68
N ARG A 188 11.79 24.35 -7.47
CA ARG A 188 11.29 25.49 -6.68
C ARG A 188 11.79 25.42 -5.26
N PRO A 189 12.99 25.91 -4.98
CA PRO A 189 13.53 26.04 -3.63
C PRO A 189 12.60 26.86 -2.71
N LEU A 190 12.69 26.59 -1.41
CA LEU A 190 11.97 27.36 -0.39
C LEU A 190 12.12 28.86 -0.60
N GLY A 191 11.03 29.62 -0.57
CA GLY A 191 10.99 31.05 -0.79
C GLY A 191 10.89 31.48 -2.25
N THR A 192 10.88 30.56 -3.22
CA THR A 192 10.67 30.86 -4.63
C THR A 192 9.22 31.27 -4.88
N GLU A 193 9.01 32.32 -5.68
CA GLU A 193 7.68 32.75 -6.10
C GLU A 193 7.11 31.82 -7.18
N HIS A 194 5.81 31.53 -7.11
CA HIS A 194 5.12 30.66 -8.05
C HIS A 194 5.05 31.33 -9.45
N PRO A 195 5.50 30.68 -10.55
CA PRO A 195 5.67 31.33 -11.85
C PRO A 195 4.34 31.80 -12.49
N LYS A 196 3.22 31.17 -12.14
CA LYS A 196 1.89 31.49 -12.68
C LYS A 196 0.98 32.26 -11.71
N HIS A 197 1.39 32.39 -10.43
CA HIS A 197 0.57 32.98 -9.37
C HIS A 197 1.43 33.98 -8.56
N PRO A 198 1.54 35.25 -9.01
CA PRO A 198 2.30 36.28 -8.31
C PRO A 198 1.81 36.45 -6.87
N GLY A 199 2.75 36.58 -5.93
CA GLY A 199 2.46 36.69 -4.49
C GLY A 199 2.32 35.34 -3.76
N LEU A 200 2.31 34.22 -4.46
CA LEU A 200 2.37 32.88 -3.87
C LEU A 200 3.82 32.41 -3.82
N TYR A 201 4.35 32.21 -2.63
CA TYR A 201 5.69 31.69 -2.40
C TYR A 201 5.66 30.26 -1.89
N TYR A 202 6.63 29.44 -2.33
CA TYR A 202 6.78 28.07 -1.83
C TYR A 202 7.32 28.10 -0.39
N PRO A 203 6.54 27.69 0.62
CA PRO A 203 6.98 27.68 2.02
C PRO A 203 7.86 26.47 2.36
N ILE A 204 8.04 25.55 1.40
CA ILE A 204 8.88 24.35 1.48
C ILE A 204 9.59 24.15 0.14
N ASN A 205 10.66 23.36 0.12
CA ASN A 205 11.34 22.99 -1.11
C ASN A 205 10.43 22.05 -1.94
N TYR A 206 10.41 22.26 -3.26
CA TYR A 206 9.63 21.48 -4.21
C TYR A 206 10.48 21.16 -5.43
N GLY A 207 10.42 19.94 -5.91
CA GLY A 207 11.19 19.45 -7.02
C GLY A 207 10.65 18.12 -7.56
N TYR A 208 11.51 17.33 -8.16
CA TYR A 208 11.14 16.08 -8.83
C TYR A 208 12.21 15.00 -8.64
N LEU A 209 11.86 13.76 -8.97
CA LEU A 209 12.79 12.63 -8.98
C LEU A 209 13.35 12.44 -10.39
N PRO A 210 14.66 12.68 -10.66
CA PRO A 210 15.25 12.57 -11.97
C PRO A 210 15.05 11.19 -12.61
N GLY A 211 14.53 11.17 -13.85
CA GLY A 211 14.32 9.94 -14.61
C GLY A 211 13.16 9.06 -14.15
N VAL A 212 12.30 9.54 -13.22
CA VAL A 212 11.09 8.86 -12.78
C VAL A 212 9.87 9.58 -13.35
N VAL A 213 9.25 9.01 -14.37
CA VAL A 213 8.09 9.63 -15.05
C VAL A 213 6.81 9.39 -14.27
N GLY A 214 6.10 10.45 -13.94
CA GLY A 214 4.80 10.46 -13.25
C GLY A 214 3.62 10.10 -14.16
N GLY A 215 2.41 10.34 -13.66
CA GLY A 215 1.16 10.00 -14.35
C GLY A 215 0.79 10.91 -15.51
N ASP A 216 1.29 12.11 -15.54
CA ASP A 216 1.09 13.16 -16.55
C ASP A 216 2.14 13.12 -17.67
N GLY A 217 3.19 12.31 -17.52
CA GLY A 217 4.30 12.18 -18.48
C GLY A 217 5.52 13.06 -18.17
N GLU A 218 5.43 13.89 -17.13
CA GLU A 218 6.54 14.65 -16.56
C GLU A 218 7.25 13.86 -15.45
N GLU A 219 8.36 14.35 -14.93
CA GLU A 219 9.07 13.74 -13.83
C GLU A 219 8.26 13.83 -12.53
N LEU A 220 8.31 12.76 -11.70
CA LEU A 220 7.49 12.61 -10.50
C LEU A 220 7.85 13.66 -9.44
N ASP A 221 6.91 14.51 -9.14
CA ASP A 221 7.02 15.62 -8.20
C ASP A 221 7.18 15.18 -6.74
N VAL A 222 7.95 15.97 -5.98
CA VAL A 222 8.20 15.76 -4.56
C VAL A 222 8.22 17.07 -3.76
N TYR A 223 7.47 17.10 -2.67
CA TYR A 223 7.58 18.09 -1.59
C TYR A 223 8.64 17.66 -0.58
N VAL A 224 9.56 18.54 -0.21
CA VAL A 224 10.58 18.27 0.81
C VAL A 224 10.20 18.98 2.10
N LEU A 225 9.87 18.21 3.13
CA LEU A 225 9.43 18.67 4.43
C LEU A 225 10.57 18.66 5.46
N GLY A 226 10.48 19.53 6.46
CA GLY A 226 11.41 19.54 7.59
C GLY A 226 12.75 20.22 7.32
N VAL A 227 12.94 20.84 6.14
CA VAL A 227 14.13 21.64 5.80
C VAL A 227 13.72 23.10 5.72
N GLN A 228 14.47 23.97 6.43
CA GLN A 228 14.15 25.40 6.57
C GLN A 228 15.06 26.32 5.74
N GLU A 229 15.79 25.75 4.78
CA GLU A 229 16.69 26.47 3.86
C GLU A 229 16.40 26.08 2.41
N PRO A 230 16.63 26.98 1.45
CA PRO A 230 16.56 26.66 0.04
C PRO A 230 17.59 25.60 -0.36
N LEU A 231 17.16 24.59 -1.13
CA LEU A 231 18.03 23.51 -1.60
C LEU A 231 18.13 23.53 -3.13
N GLU A 232 19.24 23.01 -3.66
CA GLU A 232 19.37 22.65 -5.10
C GLU A 232 19.03 21.17 -5.31
N THR A 233 19.45 20.31 -4.37
CA THR A 233 19.17 18.88 -4.38
C THR A 233 18.80 18.39 -2.98
N PHE A 234 18.17 17.23 -2.89
CA PHE A 234 17.80 16.63 -1.61
C PHE A 234 17.94 15.11 -1.63
N ASP A 235 18.54 14.56 -0.57
CA ASP A 235 18.60 13.13 -0.29
C ASP A 235 17.86 12.83 1.01
N GLY A 236 16.82 11.99 0.95
CA GLY A 236 16.03 11.66 2.12
C GLY A 236 15.04 10.54 1.88
N ARG A 237 14.07 10.42 2.78
CA ARG A 237 13.08 9.33 2.77
C ARG A 237 11.71 9.84 2.37
N VAL A 238 11.02 9.09 1.51
CA VAL A 238 9.60 9.33 1.20
C VAL A 238 8.76 8.95 2.41
N ILE A 239 8.06 9.92 2.97
CA ILE A 239 7.25 9.83 4.18
C ILE A 239 5.75 9.87 3.93
N GLY A 240 5.34 10.17 2.69
CA GLY A 240 3.95 10.22 2.29
C GLY A 240 3.75 10.32 0.79
N ILE A 241 2.54 10.00 0.37
CA ILE A 241 2.04 10.18 -0.99
C ILE A 241 0.82 11.08 -0.94
N ILE A 242 0.77 12.07 -1.80
CA ILE A 242 -0.37 12.95 -2.02
C ILE A 242 -1.10 12.43 -3.26
N HIS A 243 -2.24 11.77 -3.06
CA HIS A 243 -3.11 11.29 -4.12
C HIS A 243 -4.07 12.38 -4.53
N ARG A 244 -3.98 12.87 -5.76
CA ARG A 244 -4.97 13.76 -6.37
C ARG A 244 -6.06 12.93 -7.04
N GLN A 245 -7.33 13.24 -6.76
CA GLN A 245 -8.48 12.53 -7.32
C GLN A 245 -9.03 13.21 -8.57
N ASP A 246 -8.77 14.47 -8.73
CA ASP A 246 -9.16 15.37 -9.82
C ASP A 246 -8.06 15.54 -10.88
N ASP A 247 -6.91 14.87 -10.69
CA ASP A 247 -5.75 14.90 -11.55
C ASP A 247 -5.14 13.48 -11.70
N ASN A 248 -4.34 13.27 -12.74
CA ASN A 248 -3.60 12.02 -12.95
C ASN A 248 -2.25 12.00 -12.22
N GLU A 249 -1.89 13.10 -11.58
CA GLU A 249 -0.61 13.32 -10.95
C GLU A 249 -0.68 13.09 -9.43
N ASP A 250 -0.10 11.99 -8.94
CA ASP A 250 0.20 11.84 -7.52
C ASP A 250 1.59 12.45 -7.24
N LYS A 251 1.78 13.02 -6.03
CA LYS A 251 3.04 13.62 -5.61
C LYS A 251 3.61 12.92 -4.39
N LEU A 252 4.91 13.00 -4.21
CA LEU A 252 5.59 12.48 -3.02
C LEU A 252 5.78 13.58 -1.98
N ALA A 253 5.85 13.18 -0.71
CA ALA A 253 6.40 13.96 0.37
C ALA A 253 7.62 13.24 0.93
N ALA A 254 8.76 13.92 0.98
CA ALA A 254 10.01 13.38 1.51
C ALA A 254 10.54 14.26 2.65
N ALA A 255 11.33 13.67 3.55
CA ALA A 255 11.95 14.37 4.66
C ALA A 255 13.33 13.77 4.97
N PRO A 256 14.21 14.51 5.70
CA PRO A 256 15.46 13.98 6.23
C PRO A 256 15.23 12.69 7.03
N ASP A 257 16.19 11.76 6.98
CA ASP A 257 16.11 10.51 7.72
C ASP A 257 15.87 10.75 9.22
N GLY A 258 14.95 9.99 9.80
CA GLY A 258 14.60 10.10 11.21
C GLY A 258 13.53 11.13 11.54
N MET A 259 13.17 12.02 10.63
CA MET A 259 12.02 12.91 10.82
C MET A 259 10.72 12.15 10.59
N ILE A 260 9.75 12.37 11.46
CA ILE A 260 8.44 11.72 11.45
C ILE A 260 7.36 12.78 11.25
N PHE A 261 6.58 12.62 10.19
CA PHE A 261 5.40 13.43 9.91
C PHE A 261 4.20 12.49 9.76
N ASP A 262 3.13 12.76 10.45
CA ASP A 262 1.86 12.06 10.28
C ASP A 262 1.03 12.67 9.13
N GLN A 263 -0.14 12.08 8.88
CA GLN A 263 -1.02 12.52 7.81
C GLN A 263 -1.41 13.99 7.92
N ALA A 264 -1.76 14.45 9.12
CA ALA A 264 -2.21 15.83 9.36
C ALA A 264 -1.07 16.83 9.14
N GLN A 265 0.13 16.50 9.62
CA GLN A 265 1.31 17.33 9.48
C GLN A 265 1.75 17.43 8.00
N ILE A 266 1.74 16.34 7.25
CA ILE A 266 2.03 16.37 5.82
C ILE A 266 0.99 17.23 5.10
N ALA A 267 -0.31 16.99 5.34
CA ALA A 267 -1.40 17.74 4.72
C ALA A 267 -1.27 19.25 4.99
N GLN A 268 -0.92 19.64 6.20
CA GLN A 268 -0.72 21.04 6.58
C GLN A 268 0.44 21.68 5.81
N GLN A 269 1.57 20.97 5.67
CA GLN A 269 2.76 21.49 4.99
C GLN A 269 2.53 21.70 3.48
N VAL A 270 1.76 20.83 2.84
CA VAL A 270 1.50 20.90 1.40
C VAL A 270 0.22 21.68 1.06
N PHE A 271 -0.54 22.14 2.07
CA PHE A 271 -1.84 22.78 1.91
C PHE A 271 -1.80 24.03 1.03
N PHE A 272 -0.71 24.77 1.02
CA PHE A 272 -0.55 25.99 0.21
C PHE A 272 -0.81 25.74 -1.29
N GLN A 273 -0.54 24.56 -1.80
CA GLN A 273 -0.80 24.12 -3.17
C GLN A 273 -1.98 23.14 -3.26
N GLU A 274 -2.06 22.18 -2.37
CA GLU A 274 -3.05 21.11 -2.43
C GLU A 274 -4.49 21.55 -2.07
N GLN A 275 -4.69 22.74 -1.48
CA GLN A 275 -6.02 23.32 -1.24
C GLN A 275 -6.83 23.56 -2.53
N TYR A 276 -6.17 23.60 -3.69
CA TYR A 276 -6.81 23.77 -5.00
C TYR A 276 -7.18 22.44 -5.67
N HIS A 277 -6.86 21.31 -5.04
CA HIS A 277 -7.07 19.95 -5.55
C HIS A 277 -7.90 19.11 -4.57
N CYS A 278 -8.59 18.11 -5.11
CA CYS A 278 -9.19 17.06 -4.29
C CYS A 278 -8.12 16.02 -3.93
N SER A 279 -7.29 16.33 -2.94
CA SER A 279 -6.15 15.49 -2.58
C SER A 279 -6.34 14.75 -1.25
N ARG A 280 -5.66 13.61 -1.11
CA ARG A 280 -5.60 12.78 0.10
C ARG A 280 -4.17 12.33 0.36
N VAL A 281 -3.71 12.49 1.58
CA VAL A 281 -2.39 12.03 2.00
C VAL A 281 -2.45 10.56 2.46
N GLU A 282 -1.55 9.73 1.92
CA GLU A 282 -1.22 8.40 2.44
C GLU A 282 0.15 8.48 3.12
N PRO A 283 0.22 8.50 4.47
CA PRO A 283 1.47 8.70 5.19
C PRO A 283 2.20 7.37 5.43
N LEU A 284 3.52 7.44 5.59
CA LEU A 284 4.33 6.35 6.12
C LEU A 284 4.09 6.17 7.64
N TYR A 285 3.83 7.25 8.36
CA TYR A 285 3.58 7.25 9.80
C TYR A 285 2.14 7.66 10.09
N HIS A 286 1.35 6.70 10.58
CA HIS A 286 -0.03 6.95 10.95
C HIS A 286 -0.11 7.36 12.42
N HIS A 287 -0.87 8.42 12.73
CA HIS A 287 -1.19 8.80 14.11
C HIS A 287 -2.68 8.68 14.35
N SER A 288 -3.04 8.01 15.45
CA SER A 288 -4.42 7.95 15.94
C SER A 288 -4.44 8.32 17.41
N CYS A 289 -5.50 9.02 17.81
CA CYS A 289 -5.73 9.37 19.20
C CYS A 289 -7.04 8.75 19.68
N GLY A 290 -7.09 8.31 20.93
CA GLY A 290 -8.28 7.66 21.47
C GLY A 290 -8.37 7.77 22.98
N VAL A 291 -9.49 7.30 23.52
CA VAL A 291 -9.77 7.26 24.97
C VAL A 291 -9.88 5.84 25.44
N ILE A 292 -9.41 5.57 26.66
CA ILE A 292 -9.74 4.39 27.46
C ILE A 292 -10.96 4.79 28.30
N PRO A 293 -12.19 4.47 27.86
CA PRO A 293 -13.36 4.86 28.64
C PRO A 293 -13.47 3.97 29.88
N PHE A 294 -13.68 4.59 31.03
CA PHE A 294 -13.85 3.87 32.29
C PHE A 294 -15.08 4.34 33.06
N ARG A 295 -15.61 3.45 33.87
CA ARG A 295 -16.64 3.74 34.87
C ARG A 295 -16.42 2.89 36.14
N ARG A 296 -17.03 3.26 37.24
CA ARG A 296 -17.02 2.45 38.45
C ARG A 296 -18.13 1.40 38.35
N GLY A 297 -17.76 0.12 38.37
CA GLY A 297 -18.65 -1.01 38.44
C GLY A 297 -18.76 -1.56 39.88
N GLU A 298 -19.51 -2.63 40.07
CA GLU A 298 -19.72 -3.25 41.40
C GLU A 298 -18.42 -3.84 41.99
N LYS A 299 -17.53 -4.37 41.16
CA LYS A 299 -16.30 -5.09 41.56
C LYS A 299 -14.99 -4.35 41.15
N GLY A 300 -15.05 -3.05 40.93
CA GLY A 300 -13.91 -2.26 40.49
C GLY A 300 -14.20 -1.43 39.26
N PHE A 301 -13.18 -1.13 38.48
CA PHE A 301 -13.38 -0.36 37.23
C PHE A 301 -13.77 -1.26 36.05
N GLU A 302 -14.64 -0.74 35.22
CA GLU A 302 -15.02 -1.32 33.93
C GLU A 302 -14.60 -0.38 32.79
N TYR A 303 -14.23 -0.98 31.68
CA TYR A 303 -13.72 -0.33 30.46
C TYR A 303 -14.60 -0.62 29.26
N LEU A 304 -14.90 0.40 28.44
CA LEU A 304 -15.64 0.21 27.20
C LEU A 304 -14.70 -0.22 26.08
N LEU A 305 -15.00 -1.34 25.46
CA LEU A 305 -14.36 -1.77 24.21
C LEU A 305 -15.37 -1.79 23.07
N LEU A 306 -14.89 -1.46 21.87
CA LEU A 306 -15.63 -1.49 20.62
C LEU A 306 -15.11 -2.62 19.73
N LEU A 307 -16.02 -3.42 19.17
CA LEU A 307 -15.67 -4.40 18.13
C LEU A 307 -15.69 -3.72 16.77
N GLN A 308 -14.53 -3.53 16.20
CA GLN A 308 -14.34 -2.88 14.90
C GLN A 308 -14.82 -3.79 13.77
N ARG A 309 -15.70 -3.29 12.89
CA ARG A 309 -16.29 -4.07 11.78
C ARG A 309 -15.26 -4.54 10.76
N ARG A 310 -14.32 -3.66 10.41
CA ARG A 310 -13.34 -3.92 9.36
C ARG A 310 -12.31 -4.99 9.76
N SER A 311 -11.80 -4.90 10.99
CA SER A 311 -10.72 -5.78 11.47
C SER A 311 -11.22 -6.96 12.30
N ASN A 312 -12.50 -6.95 12.69
CA ASN A 312 -13.08 -7.89 13.63
C ASN A 312 -12.28 -8.00 14.95
N THR A 313 -11.72 -6.89 15.42
CA THR A 313 -10.90 -6.79 16.63
C THR A 313 -11.51 -5.84 17.65
N TRP A 314 -11.30 -6.15 18.94
CA TRP A 314 -11.68 -5.27 20.03
C TRP A 314 -10.64 -4.19 20.25
N SER A 315 -11.07 -2.94 20.38
CA SER A 315 -10.21 -1.79 20.63
C SER A 315 -10.92 -0.71 21.45
N PHE A 316 -10.16 0.25 21.93
CA PHE A 316 -10.71 1.48 22.49
C PHE A 316 -11.22 2.39 21.36
N PRO A 317 -12.20 3.29 21.64
CA PRO A 317 -12.57 4.36 20.71
C PRO A 317 -11.36 5.19 20.31
N LYS A 318 -11.10 5.35 19.01
CA LYS A 318 -9.95 6.09 18.47
C LYS A 318 -10.04 6.28 16.97
N GLY A 319 -9.48 7.37 16.48
CA GLY A 319 -9.33 7.59 15.06
C GLY A 319 -8.14 8.45 14.69
N HIS A 320 -8.03 8.81 13.43
CA HIS A 320 -6.91 9.57 12.91
C HIS A 320 -7.03 11.04 13.26
N GLN A 321 -5.89 11.65 13.57
CA GLN A 321 -5.82 13.10 13.77
C GLN A 321 -6.04 13.80 12.44
N GLU A 322 -6.91 14.81 12.42
CA GLU A 322 -7.16 15.67 11.28
C GLU A 322 -6.28 16.92 11.31
N MET A 323 -6.17 17.58 10.14
CA MET A 323 -5.36 18.78 10.01
C MET A 323 -5.84 19.88 10.96
N GLY A 324 -4.92 20.43 11.76
CA GLY A 324 -5.21 21.49 12.73
C GLY A 324 -5.72 21.00 14.07
N GLU A 325 -6.04 19.73 14.25
CA GLU A 325 -6.46 19.19 15.54
C GLU A 325 -5.26 18.95 16.48
N THR A 326 -5.51 19.14 17.76
CA THR A 326 -4.67 18.60 18.82
C THR A 326 -5.05 17.14 19.11
N GLU A 327 -4.19 16.39 19.80
CA GLU A 327 -4.51 15.01 20.23
C GLU A 327 -5.81 14.93 21.04
N ARG A 328 -6.05 15.91 21.93
CA ARG A 328 -7.28 15.95 22.76
C ARG A 328 -8.53 16.21 21.92
N GLU A 329 -8.48 17.13 20.96
CA GLU A 329 -9.60 17.41 20.05
C GLU A 329 -9.95 16.18 19.22
N THR A 330 -8.95 15.49 18.66
CA THR A 330 -9.14 14.22 17.95
C THR A 330 -9.84 13.19 18.82
N VAL A 331 -9.40 13.02 20.08
CA VAL A 331 -10.03 12.06 21.00
C VAL A 331 -11.49 12.40 21.25
N LEU A 332 -11.81 13.68 21.47
CA LEU A 332 -13.18 14.11 21.72
C LEU A 332 -14.08 13.89 20.50
N ARG A 333 -13.62 14.25 19.30
CA ARG A 333 -14.35 14.06 18.04
C ARG A 333 -14.58 12.57 17.75
N GLU A 334 -13.54 11.77 17.76
CA GLU A 334 -13.61 10.34 17.44
C GLU A 334 -14.47 9.56 18.45
N THR A 335 -14.38 9.91 19.74
CA THR A 335 -15.24 9.29 20.75
C THR A 335 -16.71 9.59 20.49
N LEU A 336 -17.04 10.84 20.16
CA LEU A 336 -18.40 11.24 19.83
C LEU A 336 -18.89 10.54 18.56
N GLU A 337 -18.08 10.46 17.52
CA GLU A 337 -18.42 9.80 16.24
C GLU A 337 -18.66 8.30 16.40
N GLU A 338 -17.74 7.57 17.08
CA GLU A 338 -17.82 6.11 17.21
C GLU A 338 -18.88 5.65 18.25
N THR A 339 -19.12 6.47 19.29
CA THR A 339 -19.94 6.05 20.45
C THR A 339 -21.20 6.89 20.70
N GLY A 340 -21.32 8.08 20.09
CA GLY A 340 -22.37 9.05 20.39
C GLY A 340 -22.22 9.74 21.76
N CYS A 341 -21.16 9.43 22.53
CA CYS A 341 -20.92 9.98 23.86
C CYS A 341 -19.84 11.05 23.83
N ARG A 342 -19.92 12.00 24.74
CA ARG A 342 -18.85 12.95 25.04
C ARG A 342 -17.87 12.33 26.03
N ALA A 343 -16.57 12.56 25.82
CA ALA A 343 -15.54 12.12 26.74
C ALA A 343 -15.09 13.25 27.66
N GLU A 344 -15.05 12.99 28.97
CA GLU A 344 -14.37 13.82 29.96
C GLU A 344 -13.02 13.19 30.26
N LEU A 345 -11.92 13.81 29.77
CA LEU A 345 -10.58 13.26 29.88
C LEU A 345 -9.98 13.52 31.27
N ALA A 346 -9.45 12.46 31.89
CA ALA A 346 -8.72 12.56 33.12
C ALA A 346 -7.36 13.24 32.92
N ASP A 347 -7.01 14.19 33.78
CA ASP A 347 -5.72 14.82 33.71
C ASP A 347 -4.59 13.89 34.20
N GLY A 348 -3.41 14.05 33.61
CA GLY A 348 -2.21 13.32 34.00
C GLY A 348 -2.09 11.90 33.44
N PHE A 349 -3.04 11.42 32.64
CA PHE A 349 -2.91 10.14 31.95
C PHE A 349 -2.85 10.33 30.42
N ARG A 350 -1.67 10.10 29.85
CA ARG A 350 -1.41 10.00 28.42
C ARG A 350 -0.41 8.87 28.20
N GLN A 351 -0.77 7.91 27.38
CA GLN A 351 0.06 6.75 27.03
C GLN A 351 0.13 6.60 25.53
N GLU A 352 1.23 6.04 25.07
CA GLU A 352 1.55 5.92 23.66
C GLU A 352 2.05 4.52 23.32
N ILE A 353 1.68 4.00 22.16
CA ILE A 353 2.18 2.76 21.57
C ILE A 353 2.47 2.98 20.10
N THR A 354 3.59 2.41 19.63
CA THR A 354 3.92 2.37 18.20
C THR A 354 4.10 0.92 17.76
N TYR A 355 3.56 0.58 16.58
CA TYR A 355 3.70 -0.74 15.98
C TYR A 355 3.73 -0.67 14.45
N ALA A 356 4.43 -1.64 13.82
CA ALA A 356 4.44 -1.79 12.37
C ALA A 356 3.06 -2.24 11.86
N LEU A 357 2.63 -1.67 10.75
CA LEU A 357 1.40 -2.08 10.07
C LEU A 357 1.63 -3.37 9.29
N LYS A 358 0.82 -4.40 9.53
CA LYS A 358 0.95 -5.71 8.85
C LYS A 358 0.54 -5.67 7.37
N GLU A 359 -0.45 -4.84 7.06
CA GLU A 359 -1.09 -4.76 5.75
C GLU A 359 -0.78 -3.45 5.01
N ARG A 360 0.17 -2.66 5.51
CA ARG A 360 0.56 -1.36 4.93
C ARG A 360 2.02 -1.09 5.21
N LYS A 361 2.71 -0.43 4.26
CA LYS A 361 4.02 0.15 4.57
C LYS A 361 3.86 1.13 5.73
N GLY A 362 4.81 1.13 6.67
CA GLY A 362 4.88 2.13 7.72
C GLY A 362 4.52 1.65 9.12
N GLN A 363 4.34 2.62 10.00
CA GLN A 363 4.11 2.44 11.43
C GLN A 363 2.86 3.19 11.87
N LYS A 364 2.20 2.68 12.90
CA LYS A 364 1.08 3.35 13.56
C LYS A 364 1.43 3.68 14.99
N ARG A 365 1.38 4.99 15.31
CA ARG A 365 1.40 5.52 16.66
C ARG A 365 -0.05 5.69 17.13
N VAL A 366 -0.36 5.23 18.33
CA VAL A 366 -1.66 5.44 18.98
C VAL A 366 -1.42 6.10 20.32
N THR A 367 -1.98 7.29 20.50
CA THR A 367 -2.01 8.00 21.77
C THR A 367 -3.34 7.76 22.46
N LEU A 368 -3.31 7.30 23.71
CA LEU A 368 -4.49 7.01 24.51
C LEU A 368 -4.54 7.87 25.77
N PHE A 369 -5.69 8.47 25.98
CA PHE A 369 -6.07 9.18 27.20
C PHE A 369 -7.01 8.30 28.02
N LEU A 370 -7.18 8.62 29.28
CA LEU A 370 -8.17 7.98 30.14
C LEU A 370 -9.36 8.95 30.29
N GLY A 371 -10.60 8.46 30.25
CA GLY A 371 -11.76 9.37 30.35
C GLY A 371 -13.05 8.68 30.74
N ARG A 372 -14.01 9.47 31.23
CA ARG A 372 -15.40 9.05 31.44
C ARG A 372 -16.23 9.42 30.23
N LEU A 373 -17.28 8.63 29.99
CA LEU A 373 -18.23 8.93 28.92
C LEU A 373 -19.52 9.49 29.52
N GLU A 374 -20.01 10.56 28.90
CA GLU A 374 -21.30 11.18 29.21
C GLU A 374 -22.25 11.00 28.03
N GLY A 375 -23.49 10.63 28.31
CA GLY A 375 -24.52 10.41 27.30
C GLY A 375 -24.93 8.95 27.16
N THR A 376 -25.71 8.66 26.12
CA THR A 376 -26.20 7.31 25.80
C THR A 376 -25.44 6.78 24.60
N LEU A 377 -24.97 5.54 24.70
CA LEU A 377 -24.24 4.87 23.60
C LEU A 377 -25.11 4.79 22.34
N SER A 378 -24.63 5.39 21.26
CA SER A 378 -25.18 5.33 19.91
C SER A 378 -24.03 5.02 18.93
N LEU A 379 -23.87 3.76 18.58
CA LEU A 379 -22.72 3.30 17.81
C LEU A 379 -22.84 3.63 16.32
N ARG A 380 -21.75 4.06 15.70
CA ARG A 380 -21.63 4.23 14.25
C ARG A 380 -21.59 2.87 13.56
N GLN A 381 -22.75 2.39 13.12
CA GLN A 381 -22.94 1.03 12.59
C GLN A 381 -22.08 0.68 11.39
N GLU A 382 -21.64 1.67 10.61
CA GLU A 382 -20.73 1.45 9.46
C GLU A 382 -19.33 0.96 9.91
N GLU A 383 -18.90 1.35 11.12
CA GLU A 383 -17.54 1.09 11.61
C GLU A 383 -17.53 0.12 12.79
N ILE A 384 -18.56 0.19 13.67
CA ILE A 384 -18.61 -0.55 14.92
C ILE A 384 -19.71 -1.62 14.87
N VAL A 385 -19.37 -2.85 15.20
CA VAL A 385 -20.33 -3.96 15.28
C VAL A 385 -21.09 -3.92 16.62
N THR A 386 -20.37 -3.74 17.72
CA THR A 386 -20.93 -3.71 19.07
C THR A 386 -19.96 -3.06 20.06
N ALA A 387 -20.46 -2.67 21.21
CA ALA A 387 -19.69 -2.13 22.33
C ALA A 387 -20.01 -2.91 23.61
N ARG A 388 -19.02 -3.10 24.49
CA ARG A 388 -19.21 -3.78 25.76
C ARG A 388 -18.38 -3.14 26.87
N TRP A 389 -19.03 -2.91 28.02
CA TRP A 389 -18.35 -2.65 29.27
C TRP A 389 -17.89 -3.95 29.87
N MET A 390 -16.66 -4.02 30.32
CA MET A 390 -16.07 -5.21 30.91
C MET A 390 -14.96 -4.86 31.90
N ASN A 391 -14.74 -5.72 32.87
CA ASN A 391 -13.65 -5.55 33.84
C ASN A 391 -12.27 -5.69 33.16
N ALA A 392 -11.21 -5.30 33.88
CA ALA A 392 -9.85 -5.32 33.31
C ALA A 392 -9.42 -6.71 32.83
N GLU A 393 -9.75 -7.77 33.57
CA GLU A 393 -9.38 -9.15 33.23
C GLU A 393 -10.01 -9.56 31.87
N GLN A 394 -11.30 -9.31 31.69
CA GLN A 394 -12.02 -9.58 30.44
C GLN A 394 -11.46 -8.73 29.30
N ALA A 395 -11.21 -7.44 29.52
CA ALA A 395 -10.66 -6.54 28.53
C ALA A 395 -9.26 -7.00 28.05
N LEU A 396 -8.39 -7.43 28.97
CA LEU A 396 -7.05 -7.93 28.66
C LEU A 396 -7.07 -9.19 27.78
N THR A 397 -8.12 -10.03 27.85
CA THR A 397 -8.21 -11.22 26.99
C THR A 397 -8.55 -10.87 25.53
N LEU A 398 -9.29 -9.79 25.30
CA LEU A 398 -9.83 -9.41 24.00
C LEU A 398 -8.97 -8.37 23.27
N LEU A 399 -8.28 -7.49 24.02
CA LEU A 399 -7.46 -6.43 23.45
C LEU A 399 -6.24 -6.98 22.72
N TYR A 400 -5.87 -6.28 21.63
CA TYR A 400 -4.56 -6.46 21.02
C TYR A 400 -3.46 -6.35 22.07
N GLN A 401 -2.52 -7.31 22.03
CA GLN A 401 -1.50 -7.45 23.09
C GLN A 401 -0.72 -6.17 23.40
N GLY A 402 -0.52 -5.29 22.42
CA GLY A 402 0.16 -4.01 22.63
C GLY A 402 -0.60 -3.02 23.53
N TYR A 403 -1.92 -3.14 23.64
CA TYR A 403 -2.72 -2.28 24.55
C TYR A 403 -2.76 -2.77 26.00
N ARG A 404 -2.39 -4.03 26.26
CA ARG A 404 -2.43 -4.62 27.60
C ARG A 404 -1.62 -3.85 28.63
N PRO A 405 -0.34 -3.48 28.36
CA PRO A 405 0.45 -2.68 29.32
C PRO A 405 -0.15 -1.30 29.60
N ILE A 406 -0.86 -0.73 28.61
CA ILE A 406 -1.51 0.58 28.78
C ILE A 406 -2.73 0.45 29.69
N LEU A 407 -3.55 -0.58 29.52
CA LEU A 407 -4.69 -0.83 30.41
C LEU A 407 -4.24 -1.12 31.85
N GLU A 408 -3.17 -1.88 32.04
CA GLU A 408 -2.59 -2.11 33.37
C GLU A 408 -2.08 -0.81 34.03
N LYS A 409 -1.55 0.13 33.24
CA LYS A 409 -1.18 1.46 33.73
C LYS A 409 -2.42 2.29 34.10
N ALA A 410 -3.51 2.18 33.34
CA ALA A 410 -4.77 2.84 33.62
C ALA A 410 -5.37 2.34 34.95
N GLU A 411 -5.38 1.02 35.20
CA GLU A 411 -5.79 0.42 36.46
C GLU A 411 -4.99 0.98 37.64
N ARG A 412 -3.67 0.99 37.54
CA ARG A 412 -2.78 1.53 38.58
C ARG A 412 -2.98 3.03 38.82
N PHE A 413 -3.27 3.79 37.76
CA PHE A 413 -3.55 5.21 37.86
C PHE A 413 -4.85 5.47 38.63
N LEU A 414 -5.93 4.78 38.27
CA LEU A 414 -7.24 4.90 38.90
C LEU A 414 -7.23 4.43 40.37
N SER A 415 -6.49 3.36 40.66
CA SER A 415 -6.36 2.83 42.05
C SER A 415 -5.63 3.79 42.98
N LYS A 416 -4.79 4.73 42.47
CA LYS A 416 -4.13 5.73 43.30
C LYS A 416 -5.00 6.98 43.57
N GLN A 417 -6.06 7.16 42.78
CA GLN A 417 -7.01 8.29 42.92
C GLN A 417 -8.28 7.92 43.70
N SER A 418 -8.45 6.61 43.98
CA SER A 418 -9.58 6.07 44.76
C SER A 418 -9.23 5.96 46.22
#